data_764b8e0fc29ba25365b1a98e61de400b
#
_entry.id   764b8e0fc29ba25365b1a98e61de400b
#
_cell.length_a   1.000
_cell.length_b   1.000
_cell.length_c   1.000
_cell.angle_alpha   90.00
_cell.angle_beta   90.00
_cell.angle_gamma   90.00
#
_symmetry.space_group_name_H-M   'P 1'
#
loop_
_entity.id
_entity.type
_entity.pdbx_description
1 polymer ?
#
loop_
_entity_poly.entity_id
_entity_poly.type
_entity_poly.pdbx_seq_one_letter_code
_entity_poly.pdbx_strand_id
1 'polypeptide(L)'
;MTVGTLIRRRAVGTAPAGGGGPVTSPVVGATTPFSNSDIISGARQFTFPHTTAISGSDHGLLLCVWMKGSTNVNGGHPFTIDKVAFNNSLMAEIGRSGGLLAGTAPTLLAFYLASPPAGLFDVEFDITPAGGEVQVVAMQAVNLTNCGGPGTGVDQDSANAPATGLSLIVPVGANDGRVFGMAAVQGGPVGGDFTIPAGYAEHINTGTGSSNSTDLGFASHSIAVAAAGNQTYSTSWGSLDSYGGLAFQLLGA
;
A
#
# COMPACT_ATOMS: atom_id res chain seq x y z
N MET A 1 -38.70 -42.62 24.50
CA MET A 1 -38.39 -42.39 23.11
C MET A 1 -37.22 -41.39 23.03
N THR A 2 -36.04 -41.90 22.74
CA THR A 2 -34.83 -41.07 22.71
C THR A 2 -34.53 -40.75 21.22
N VAL A 3 -34.61 -39.48 20.84
CA VAL A 3 -34.32 -39.05 19.48
C VAL A 3 -32.83 -38.86 19.34
N GLY A 4 -32.18 -39.75 18.59
CA GLY A 4 -30.77 -39.63 18.28
C GLY A 4 -30.49 -38.62 17.20
N THR A 5 -29.72 -37.58 17.54
CA THR A 5 -29.25 -36.57 16.59
C THR A 5 -28.12 -37.10 15.74
N LEU A 6 -28.37 -37.31 14.44
CA LEU A 6 -27.39 -37.77 13.47
C LEU A 6 -26.48 -36.60 13.06
N ILE A 7 -25.29 -36.53 13.61
CA ILE A 7 -24.26 -35.58 13.18
C ILE A 7 -23.62 -36.08 11.90
N ARG A 8 -23.99 -35.51 10.76
CA ARG A 8 -23.29 -35.73 9.49
C ARG A 8 -21.94 -35.00 9.53
N ARG A 9 -20.87 -35.77 9.69
CA ARG A 9 -19.51 -35.28 9.43
C ARG A 9 -19.37 -35.06 7.93
N ARG A 10 -19.24 -33.80 7.53
CA ARG A 10 -18.87 -33.41 6.17
C ARG A 10 -17.40 -33.82 5.98
N ALA A 11 -17.11 -34.75 5.11
CA ALA A 11 -15.75 -35.06 4.69
C ALA A 11 -15.16 -33.80 4.05
N VAL A 12 -14.13 -33.25 4.67
CA VAL A 12 -13.27 -32.21 4.06
C VAL A 12 -12.49 -32.95 2.97
N GLY A 13 -12.91 -32.78 1.72
CA GLY A 13 -12.15 -33.26 0.58
C GLY A 13 -10.78 -32.58 0.60
N THR A 14 -9.72 -33.35 0.73
CA THR A 14 -8.37 -32.88 0.43
C THR A 14 -8.36 -32.49 -1.04
N ALA A 15 -8.17 -31.20 -1.32
CA ALA A 15 -7.89 -30.73 -2.67
C ALA A 15 -6.69 -31.54 -3.21
N PRO A 16 -6.72 -31.98 -4.47
CA PRO A 16 -5.58 -32.65 -5.08
C PRO A 16 -4.40 -31.66 -4.99
N ALA A 17 -3.27 -32.14 -4.50
CA ALA A 17 -2.00 -31.42 -4.59
C ALA A 17 -1.70 -31.28 -6.09
N GLY A 18 -2.08 -30.14 -6.66
CA GLY A 18 -1.64 -29.75 -7.99
C GLY A 18 -0.12 -29.69 -7.94
N GLY A 19 0.55 -30.43 -8.83
CA GLY A 19 1.99 -30.35 -9.01
C GLY A 19 2.35 -28.96 -9.54
N GLY A 20 2.43 -27.99 -8.63
CA GLY A 20 2.92 -26.65 -8.93
C GLY A 20 4.42 -26.75 -9.16
N GLY A 21 4.89 -26.21 -10.28
CA GLY A 21 6.29 -25.85 -10.44
C GLY A 21 6.73 -24.90 -9.30
N PRO A 22 8.01 -24.61 -9.18
CA PRO A 22 8.49 -23.72 -8.15
C PRO A 22 7.77 -22.36 -8.27
N VAL A 23 7.06 -21.97 -7.21
CA VAL A 23 6.42 -20.66 -7.12
C VAL A 23 7.53 -19.59 -7.09
N THR A 24 7.43 -18.61 -7.95
CA THR A 24 8.42 -17.53 -8.03
C THR A 24 7.95 -16.31 -7.27
N SER A 25 8.83 -15.72 -6.49
CA SER A 25 8.49 -14.48 -5.75
C SER A 25 8.10 -13.34 -6.70
N PRO A 26 7.11 -12.51 -6.32
CA PRO A 26 6.78 -11.32 -7.08
C PRO A 26 7.99 -10.43 -7.33
N VAL A 27 8.11 -9.93 -8.55
CA VAL A 27 9.17 -8.99 -8.94
C VAL A 27 8.56 -7.61 -9.12
N VAL A 28 9.17 -6.62 -8.48
CA VAL A 28 8.82 -5.20 -8.66
C VAL A 28 9.54 -4.68 -9.89
N GLY A 29 8.76 -4.23 -10.86
CA GLY A 29 9.25 -3.68 -12.12
C GLY A 29 9.26 -2.15 -12.14
N ALA A 30 8.96 -1.57 -13.32
CA ALA A 30 8.93 -0.12 -13.50
C ALA A 30 7.93 0.57 -12.56
N THR A 31 8.33 1.73 -12.05
CA THR A 31 7.53 2.57 -11.17
C THR A 31 7.34 3.96 -11.79
N THR A 32 6.19 4.56 -11.56
CA THR A 32 5.91 5.95 -11.94
C THR A 32 5.43 6.72 -10.71
N PRO A 33 6.21 7.67 -10.20
CA PRO A 33 5.81 8.53 -9.11
C PRO A 33 4.95 9.70 -9.61
N PHE A 34 4.07 10.19 -8.75
CA PHE A 34 3.28 11.39 -8.91
C PHE A 34 3.17 12.12 -7.58
N SER A 35 3.19 13.45 -7.59
CA SER A 35 2.91 14.23 -6.40
C SER A 35 2.16 15.51 -6.74
N ASN A 36 1.27 15.91 -5.83
CA ASN A 36 0.54 17.18 -5.86
C ASN A 36 0.55 17.78 -4.46
N SER A 37 0.94 19.04 -4.37
CA SER A 37 0.99 19.82 -3.13
C SER A 37 -0.09 20.90 -3.02
N ASP A 38 -1.05 20.92 -3.94
CA ASP A 38 -2.17 21.86 -3.87
C ASP A 38 -3.13 21.46 -2.75
N ILE A 39 -3.69 22.45 -2.09
CA ILE A 39 -4.75 22.26 -1.10
C ILE A 39 -6.04 21.89 -1.84
N ILE A 40 -6.65 20.78 -1.44
CA ILE A 40 -7.85 20.21 -2.04
C ILE A 40 -8.99 20.34 -1.03
N SER A 41 -9.95 21.20 -1.31
CA SER A 41 -11.13 21.45 -0.46
C SER A 41 -12.45 20.93 -1.05
N GLY A 42 -12.42 20.38 -2.25
CA GLY A 42 -13.57 19.81 -2.96
C GLY A 42 -13.20 18.53 -3.72
N ALA A 43 -14.17 17.93 -4.39
CA ALA A 43 -13.93 16.76 -5.22
C ALA A 43 -12.79 16.99 -6.21
N ARG A 44 -11.85 16.08 -6.27
CA ARG A 44 -10.68 16.19 -7.15
C ARG A 44 -10.36 14.84 -7.78
N GLN A 45 -10.10 14.90 -9.07
CA GLN A 45 -9.52 13.81 -9.83
C GLN A 45 -8.02 14.05 -10.04
N PHE A 46 -7.23 13.02 -9.79
CA PHE A 46 -5.82 12.95 -10.15
C PHE A 46 -5.65 11.94 -11.27
N THR A 47 -4.90 12.33 -12.28
CA THR A 47 -4.54 11.44 -13.39
C THR A 47 -3.06 11.57 -13.67
N PHE A 48 -2.41 10.44 -13.94
CA PHE A 48 -1.04 10.42 -14.44
C PHE A 48 -0.79 9.19 -15.31
N PRO A 49 0.00 9.32 -16.39
CA PRO A 49 0.26 8.21 -17.29
C PRO A 49 1.19 7.20 -16.66
N HIS A 50 0.88 5.90 -16.83
CA HIS A 50 1.75 4.80 -16.45
C HIS A 50 1.77 3.76 -17.56
N THR A 51 2.96 3.18 -17.82
CA THR A 51 3.14 2.12 -18.81
C THR A 51 3.22 0.77 -18.13
N THR A 52 2.30 -0.11 -18.45
CA THR A 52 2.40 -1.52 -18.09
C THR A 52 3.07 -2.27 -19.22
N ALA A 53 4.24 -2.85 -18.96
CA ALA A 53 4.88 -3.78 -19.87
C ALA A 53 4.45 -5.19 -19.46
N ILE A 54 3.78 -5.90 -20.38
CA ILE A 54 3.25 -7.21 -20.07
C ILE A 54 3.94 -8.30 -20.86
N SER A 55 4.34 -9.34 -20.17
CA SER A 55 4.52 -10.66 -20.72
C SER A 55 4.09 -11.68 -19.66
N GLY A 56 2.96 -12.37 -19.90
CA GLY A 56 2.49 -13.46 -19.03
C GLY A 56 1.19 -13.17 -18.27
N SER A 57 0.59 -14.22 -17.69
CA SER A 57 -0.68 -14.17 -16.96
C SER A 57 -0.54 -13.62 -15.54
N ASP A 58 0.67 -13.63 -14.98
CA ASP A 58 0.92 -13.45 -13.55
C ASP A 58 1.53 -12.07 -13.29
N HIS A 59 0.82 -11.05 -13.69
CA HIS A 59 1.22 -9.67 -13.49
C HIS A 59 0.12 -8.85 -12.83
N GLY A 60 0.52 -7.79 -12.15
CA GLY A 60 -0.36 -6.88 -11.44
C GLY A 60 0.13 -5.44 -11.53
N LEU A 61 -0.77 -4.53 -11.23
CA LEU A 61 -0.48 -3.13 -11.01
C LEU A 61 -0.82 -2.79 -9.56
N LEU A 62 0.16 -2.29 -8.82
CA LEU A 62 -0.01 -1.76 -7.49
C LEU A 62 -0.02 -0.23 -7.56
N LEU A 63 -0.99 0.39 -6.91
CA LEU A 63 -1.00 1.83 -6.66
C LEU A 63 -0.83 2.09 -5.18
N CYS A 64 0.26 2.75 -4.82
CA CYS A 64 0.55 3.27 -3.50
C CYS A 64 0.14 4.73 -3.44
N VAL A 65 -0.58 5.13 -2.39
CA VAL A 65 -1.04 6.50 -2.18
C VAL A 65 -0.66 6.95 -0.78
N TRP A 66 -0.04 8.12 -0.70
CA TRP A 66 0.30 8.81 0.55
C TRP A 66 -0.42 10.15 0.56
N MET A 67 -1.13 10.43 1.64
CA MET A 67 -1.89 11.66 1.76
C MET A 67 -1.68 12.29 3.12
N LYS A 68 -1.73 13.61 3.12
CA LYS A 68 -1.77 14.42 4.32
C LYS A 68 -3.02 15.29 4.29
N GLY A 69 -3.84 15.21 5.34
CA GLY A 69 -4.98 16.10 5.54
C GLY A 69 -4.62 17.31 6.39
N SER A 70 -5.49 18.31 6.37
CA SER A 70 -5.41 19.41 7.34
C SER A 70 -5.83 18.94 8.73
N THR A 71 -5.23 19.54 9.73
CA THR A 71 -5.59 19.36 11.12
C THR A 71 -7.07 19.66 11.35
N ASN A 72 -7.77 18.84 12.13
CA ASN A 72 -9.07 19.09 12.76
C ASN A 72 -10.27 18.31 12.26
N VAL A 73 -10.14 17.07 11.79
CA VAL A 73 -11.31 16.22 11.67
C VAL A 73 -11.26 15.17 12.77
N ASN A 74 -12.06 15.38 13.82
CA ASN A 74 -12.26 14.40 14.89
C ASN A 74 -12.89 13.13 14.30
N GLY A 75 -12.14 12.04 14.24
CA GLY A 75 -12.70 10.70 14.18
C GLY A 75 -13.02 10.13 12.80
N GLY A 76 -12.29 10.44 11.74
CA GLY A 76 -12.51 9.78 10.45
C GLY A 76 -11.46 10.13 9.39
N HIS A 77 -11.48 9.41 8.27
CA HIS A 77 -10.71 9.80 7.10
C HIS A 77 -11.22 11.16 6.62
N PRO A 78 -10.34 12.16 6.40
CA PRO A 78 -10.76 13.49 5.97
C PRO A 78 -11.23 13.52 4.51
N PHE A 79 -11.49 12.37 3.90
CA PHE A 79 -11.88 12.24 2.49
C PHE A 79 -12.63 10.93 2.24
N THR A 80 -13.41 10.90 1.15
CA THR A 80 -13.91 9.67 0.53
C THR A 80 -13.11 9.37 -0.73
N ILE A 81 -12.93 8.08 -1.01
CA ILE A 81 -12.34 7.62 -2.26
C ILE A 81 -13.52 7.31 -3.19
N ASP A 82 -13.64 8.07 -4.25
CA ASP A 82 -14.76 7.97 -5.18
C ASP A 82 -14.46 6.98 -6.31
N LYS A 83 -13.19 6.95 -6.77
CA LYS A 83 -12.73 6.04 -7.82
C LYS A 83 -11.24 5.80 -7.73
N VAL A 84 -10.82 4.57 -7.96
CA VAL A 84 -9.43 4.23 -8.26
C VAL A 84 -9.43 3.28 -9.45
N ALA A 85 -8.78 3.69 -10.54
CA ALA A 85 -8.80 2.91 -11.78
C ALA A 85 -7.51 3.04 -12.59
N PHE A 86 -7.29 2.08 -13.47
CA PHE A 86 -6.30 2.11 -14.54
C PHE A 86 -6.98 1.69 -15.84
N ASN A 87 -6.94 2.54 -16.85
CA ASN A 87 -7.66 2.32 -18.13
C ASN A 87 -9.14 1.90 -17.89
N ASN A 88 -9.86 2.63 -17.06
CA ASN A 88 -11.24 2.34 -16.63
C ASN A 88 -11.46 1.01 -15.87
N SER A 89 -10.43 0.22 -15.63
CA SER A 89 -10.51 -0.97 -14.78
C SER A 89 -10.35 -0.58 -13.32
N LEU A 90 -11.35 -0.87 -12.48
CA LEU A 90 -11.32 -0.53 -11.06
C LEU A 90 -10.25 -1.35 -10.33
N MET A 91 -9.50 -0.69 -9.46
CA MET A 91 -8.52 -1.30 -8.59
C MET A 91 -9.14 -1.66 -7.24
N ALA A 92 -8.79 -2.83 -6.71
CA ALA A 92 -9.25 -3.26 -5.39
C ALA A 92 -8.33 -2.70 -4.29
N GLU A 93 -8.91 -2.20 -3.21
CA GLU A 93 -8.14 -1.78 -2.03
C GLU A 93 -7.53 -3.00 -1.33
N ILE A 94 -6.22 -2.95 -1.04
CA ILE A 94 -5.51 -3.94 -0.22
C ILE A 94 -5.63 -3.57 1.25
N GLY A 95 -5.43 -2.31 1.57
CA GLY A 95 -5.45 -1.80 2.94
C GLY A 95 -5.16 -0.30 3.02
N ARG A 96 -5.32 0.23 4.23
CA ARG A 96 -5.08 1.64 4.55
C ARG A 96 -4.54 1.82 5.96
N SER A 97 -3.79 2.88 6.19
CA SER A 97 -3.37 3.32 7.52
C SER A 97 -3.89 4.72 7.82
N GLY A 98 -3.98 5.06 9.09
CA GLY A 98 -4.18 6.44 9.54
C GLY A 98 -5.61 6.98 9.47
N GLY A 99 -6.62 6.19 9.54
CA GLY A 99 -8.00 6.64 9.38
C GLY A 99 -8.78 6.97 10.64
N LEU A 100 -8.25 6.71 11.79
CA LEU A 100 -9.02 6.82 13.06
C LEU A 100 -8.47 7.83 14.04
N LEU A 101 -7.30 8.41 13.78
CA LEU A 101 -6.71 9.37 14.69
C LEU A 101 -6.99 10.79 14.22
N ALA A 102 -7.67 11.54 15.06
CA ALA A 102 -7.75 12.99 14.91
C ALA A 102 -6.33 13.56 14.90
N GLY A 103 -5.91 14.19 13.80
CA GLY A 103 -4.62 14.83 13.77
C GLY A 103 -3.92 14.82 12.43
N THR A 104 -2.64 15.05 12.48
CA THR A 104 -1.77 15.34 11.35
C THR A 104 -1.07 14.10 10.76
N ALA A 105 -1.34 12.90 11.28
CA ALA A 105 -0.73 11.68 10.76
C ALA A 105 -1.06 11.45 9.29
N PRO A 106 -0.07 11.11 8.46
CA PRO A 106 -0.32 10.75 7.07
C PRO A 106 -1.23 9.54 6.95
N THR A 107 -2.07 9.53 5.93
CA THR A 107 -2.89 8.39 5.53
C THR A 107 -2.25 7.70 4.33
N LEU A 108 -2.10 6.39 4.42
CA LEU A 108 -1.56 5.56 3.36
C LEU A 108 -2.64 4.60 2.85
N LEU A 109 -2.66 4.39 1.54
CA LEU A 109 -3.58 3.46 0.89
C LEU A 109 -2.83 2.65 -0.16
N ALA A 110 -3.22 1.40 -0.31
CA ALA A 110 -2.70 0.54 -1.36
C ALA A 110 -3.85 -0.10 -2.14
N PHE A 111 -3.74 -0.10 -3.46
CA PHE A 111 -4.71 -0.69 -4.38
C PHE A 111 -4.02 -1.62 -5.36
N TYR A 112 -4.73 -2.65 -5.80
CA TYR A 112 -4.22 -3.66 -6.71
C TYR A 112 -5.18 -3.90 -7.88
N LEU A 113 -4.63 -4.07 -9.07
CA LEU A 113 -5.32 -4.54 -10.25
C LEU A 113 -4.61 -5.79 -10.78
N ALA A 114 -5.34 -6.89 -10.83
CA ALA A 114 -4.86 -8.11 -11.47
C ALA A 114 -4.90 -7.96 -12.99
N SER A 115 -3.89 -8.45 -13.67
CA SER A 115 -3.82 -8.50 -15.13
C SER A 115 -4.16 -7.15 -15.80
N PRO A 116 -3.47 -6.05 -15.46
CA PRO A 116 -3.71 -4.76 -16.09
C PRO A 116 -3.48 -4.85 -17.60
N PRO A 117 -4.22 -4.07 -18.43
CA PRO A 117 -3.99 -4.05 -19.86
C PRO A 117 -2.58 -3.53 -20.18
N ALA A 118 -1.97 -4.09 -21.25
CA ALA A 118 -0.67 -3.64 -21.73
C ALA A 118 -0.77 -2.27 -22.41
N GLY A 119 0.18 -1.41 -22.16
CA GLY A 119 0.31 -0.13 -22.83
C GLY A 119 0.45 1.06 -21.88
N LEU A 120 0.38 2.24 -22.47
CA LEU A 120 0.38 3.51 -21.75
C LEU A 120 -1.06 3.94 -21.53
N PHE A 121 -1.48 4.01 -20.26
CA PHE A 121 -2.82 4.45 -19.85
C PHE A 121 -2.73 5.32 -18.60
N ASP A 122 -3.80 6.04 -18.30
CA ASP A 122 -3.88 6.84 -17.11
C ASP A 122 -4.27 6.00 -15.89
N VAL A 123 -3.56 6.24 -14.79
CA VAL A 123 -4.00 5.94 -13.44
C VAL A 123 -4.93 7.07 -13.01
N GLU A 124 -6.10 6.73 -12.51
CA GLU A 124 -7.12 7.66 -12.02
C GLU A 124 -7.31 7.44 -10.51
N PHE A 125 -7.29 8.54 -9.77
CA PHE A 125 -7.55 8.54 -8.33
C PHE A 125 -8.43 9.73 -7.98
N ASP A 126 -9.70 9.46 -7.67
CA ASP A 126 -10.70 10.47 -7.39
C ASP A 126 -11.03 10.47 -5.90
N ILE A 127 -10.99 11.65 -5.30
CA ILE A 127 -11.29 11.85 -3.88
C ILE A 127 -12.21 13.05 -3.66
N THR A 128 -13.01 12.96 -2.61
CA THR A 128 -13.79 14.09 -2.09
C THR A 128 -13.46 14.29 -0.61
N PRO A 129 -12.88 15.43 -0.22
CA PRO A 129 -12.65 15.75 1.18
C PRO A 129 -13.97 15.83 1.96
N ALA A 130 -14.01 15.20 3.14
CA ALA A 130 -15.20 15.11 3.98
C ALA A 130 -15.07 16.07 5.18
N GLY A 131 -15.31 17.35 4.94
CA GLY A 131 -15.28 18.37 5.99
C GLY A 131 -13.90 18.87 6.40
N GLY A 132 -12.90 18.67 5.55
CA GLY A 132 -11.52 19.12 5.74
C GLY A 132 -10.84 19.38 4.40
N GLU A 133 -9.53 19.54 4.45
CA GLU A 133 -8.69 19.72 3.27
C GLU A 133 -7.67 18.58 3.19
N VAL A 134 -7.41 18.08 1.99
CA VAL A 134 -6.23 17.27 1.69
C VAL A 134 -5.14 18.22 1.19
N GLN A 135 -4.02 18.26 1.87
CA GLN A 135 -2.94 19.22 1.58
C GLN A 135 -1.93 18.67 0.60
N VAL A 136 -1.70 17.36 0.65
CA VAL A 136 -0.71 16.68 -0.20
C VAL A 136 -1.24 15.33 -0.61
N VAL A 137 -1.07 15.00 -1.87
CA VAL A 137 -1.26 13.65 -2.40
C VAL A 137 0.01 13.25 -3.15
N ALA A 138 0.62 12.16 -2.73
CA ALA A 138 1.70 11.52 -3.48
C ALA A 138 1.24 10.10 -3.86
N MET A 139 1.61 9.65 -5.03
CA MET A 139 1.24 8.34 -5.55
C MET A 139 2.42 7.67 -6.25
N GLN A 140 2.40 6.35 -6.30
CA GLN A 140 3.34 5.56 -7.07
C GLN A 140 2.61 4.38 -7.70
N ALA A 141 2.62 4.30 -9.01
CA ALA A 141 2.19 3.11 -9.74
C ALA A 141 3.39 2.17 -9.91
N VAL A 142 3.19 0.88 -9.64
CA VAL A 142 4.25 -0.13 -9.58
C VAL A 142 3.81 -1.36 -10.38
N ASN A 143 4.56 -1.71 -11.42
CA ASN A 143 4.37 -2.96 -12.15
C ASN A 143 4.85 -4.15 -11.33
N LEU A 144 4.07 -5.21 -11.30
CA LEU A 144 4.42 -6.48 -10.66
C LEU A 144 4.38 -7.62 -11.68
N THR A 145 5.38 -8.49 -11.65
CA THR A 145 5.41 -9.74 -12.41
C THR A 145 5.58 -10.94 -11.48
N ASN A 146 5.20 -12.12 -11.90
CA ASN A 146 5.15 -13.32 -11.06
C ASN A 146 4.32 -13.09 -9.78
N CYS A 147 3.22 -12.36 -9.90
CA CYS A 147 2.40 -11.92 -8.78
C CYS A 147 1.00 -12.54 -8.87
N GLY A 148 0.68 -13.42 -7.95
CA GLY A 148 -0.63 -14.04 -7.82
C GLY A 148 -1.67 -13.13 -7.12
N GLY A 149 -1.26 -11.93 -6.71
CA GLY A 149 -2.13 -10.94 -6.05
C GLY A 149 -1.74 -10.64 -4.60
N PRO A 150 -2.52 -9.81 -3.92
CA PRO A 150 -2.32 -9.56 -2.50
C PRO A 150 -2.69 -10.79 -1.66
N GLY A 151 -1.89 -11.06 -0.64
CA GLY A 151 -2.19 -12.06 0.39
C GLY A 151 -3.12 -11.49 1.47
N THR A 152 -3.38 -12.29 2.49
CA THR A 152 -4.22 -11.88 3.64
C THR A 152 -3.44 -11.16 4.73
N GLY A 153 -2.10 -11.18 4.66
CA GLY A 153 -1.24 -10.51 5.63
C GLY A 153 -1.17 -9.03 5.35
N VAL A 154 -1.75 -8.24 6.26
CA VAL A 154 -1.69 -6.77 6.25
C VAL A 154 -1.44 -6.30 7.67
N ASP A 155 -0.56 -5.34 7.86
CA ASP A 155 -0.38 -4.62 9.11
C ASP A 155 -0.22 -3.13 8.86
N GLN A 156 -0.66 -2.33 9.81
CA GLN A 156 -0.65 -0.87 9.71
C GLN A 156 -0.41 -0.22 11.06
N ASP A 157 0.19 0.96 11.02
CA ASP A 157 0.31 1.83 12.20
C ASP A 157 0.29 3.30 11.76
N SER A 158 -0.18 4.16 12.65
CA SER A 158 -0.11 5.60 12.45
C SER A 158 -0.24 6.31 13.78
N ALA A 159 0.53 7.35 13.99
CA ALA A 159 0.44 8.14 15.20
C ALA A 159 0.71 9.63 14.94
N ASN A 160 0.00 10.46 15.70
CA ASN A 160 0.31 11.88 15.84
C ASN A 160 1.44 12.13 16.84
N ALA A 161 1.76 11.14 17.68
CA ALA A 161 2.90 11.20 18.57
C ALA A 161 4.20 11.11 17.77
N PRO A 162 5.17 11.99 18.02
CA PRO A 162 6.43 11.99 17.29
C PRO A 162 7.21 10.69 17.51
N ALA A 163 7.67 10.09 16.40
CA ALA A 163 8.55 8.92 16.40
C ALA A 163 9.66 9.09 15.37
N THR A 164 10.70 8.28 15.47
CA THR A 164 11.83 8.24 14.52
C THR A 164 11.88 6.95 13.73
N GLY A 165 10.87 6.11 13.84
CA GLY A 165 10.80 4.83 13.12
C GLY A 165 9.45 4.14 13.27
N LEU A 166 9.24 3.16 12.41
CA LEU A 166 8.06 2.34 12.30
C LEU A 166 8.47 0.87 12.23
N SER A 167 7.68 0.00 12.85
CA SER A 167 7.82 -1.45 12.74
C SER A 167 6.44 -2.10 12.67
N LEU A 168 6.19 -2.82 11.58
CA LEU A 168 4.96 -3.55 11.31
C LEU A 168 5.24 -5.05 11.22
N ILE A 169 4.29 -5.87 11.63
CA ILE A 169 4.41 -7.33 11.59
C ILE A 169 3.39 -7.89 10.62
N VAL A 170 3.84 -8.26 9.42
CA VAL A 170 3.00 -8.82 8.37
C VAL A 170 2.96 -10.34 8.50
N PRO A 171 1.81 -10.95 8.80
CA PRO A 171 1.66 -12.40 8.73
C PRO A 171 1.80 -12.88 7.29
N VAL A 172 2.76 -13.75 7.01
CA VAL A 172 2.97 -14.33 5.69
C VAL A 172 2.48 -15.77 5.70
N GLY A 173 1.43 -16.04 4.93
CA GLY A 173 0.78 -17.36 4.90
C GLY A 173 1.29 -18.32 3.83
N ALA A 174 2.03 -17.84 2.84
CA ALA A 174 2.53 -18.62 1.72
C ALA A 174 4.03 -18.42 1.54
N ASN A 175 4.69 -19.46 1.03
CA ASN A 175 6.09 -19.37 0.61
C ASN A 175 6.22 -18.54 -0.68
N ASP A 176 7.42 -18.10 -0.97
CA ASP A 176 7.76 -17.38 -2.20
C ASP A 176 6.93 -16.11 -2.45
N GLY A 177 6.53 -15.45 -1.39
CA GLY A 177 5.87 -14.15 -1.43
C GLY A 177 6.85 -12.99 -1.34
N ARG A 178 6.28 -11.79 -1.29
CA ARG A 178 6.98 -10.54 -1.01
C ARG A 178 6.20 -9.72 0.02
N VAL A 179 6.86 -9.17 0.99
CA VAL A 179 6.29 -8.10 1.81
C VAL A 179 6.64 -6.78 1.17
N PHE A 180 5.63 -6.01 0.83
CA PHE A 180 5.73 -4.64 0.33
C PHE A 180 5.22 -3.70 1.42
N GLY A 181 5.93 -2.62 1.65
CA GLY A 181 5.55 -1.67 2.66
C GLY A 181 5.74 -0.23 2.22
N MET A 182 4.98 0.62 2.88
CA MET A 182 4.89 2.05 2.66
C MET A 182 5.04 2.77 4.00
N ALA A 183 5.74 3.88 4.01
CA ALA A 183 5.85 4.77 5.16
C ALA A 183 5.72 6.23 4.74
N ALA A 184 5.23 7.06 5.65
CA ALA A 184 5.22 8.50 5.46
C ALA A 184 5.41 9.21 6.80
N VAL A 185 6.00 10.40 6.74
CA VAL A 185 6.16 11.31 7.88
C VAL A 185 5.71 12.71 7.48
N GLN A 186 5.10 13.41 8.44
CA GLN A 186 4.69 14.80 8.27
C GLN A 186 5.88 15.73 8.58
N GLY A 187 6.05 16.79 7.77
CA GLY A 187 7.12 17.75 7.99
C GLY A 187 8.50 17.16 7.75
N GLY A 188 8.53 16.00 7.10
CA GLY A 188 9.76 15.28 6.83
C GLY A 188 10.71 16.08 5.95
N PRO A 189 12.00 15.82 6.08
CA PRO A 189 13.01 16.52 5.32
C PRO A 189 12.83 16.32 3.82
N VAL A 190 13.36 17.25 3.11
CA VAL A 190 13.37 17.30 1.66
C VAL A 190 14.17 16.10 1.12
N GLY A 191 13.47 15.04 0.78
CA GLY A 191 14.00 13.91 0.01
C GLY A 191 15.01 13.00 0.73
N GLY A 192 14.74 11.71 0.79
CA GLY A 192 15.77 10.70 1.01
C GLY A 192 16.15 10.37 2.45
N ASP A 193 15.36 10.72 3.43
CA ASP A 193 15.73 10.55 4.85
C ASP A 193 15.23 9.26 5.50
N PHE A 194 14.51 8.42 4.77
CA PHE A 194 14.17 7.11 5.30
C PHE A 194 15.37 6.17 5.19
N THR A 195 15.73 5.58 6.31
CA THR A 195 16.71 4.51 6.34
C THR A 195 16.02 3.19 6.09
N ILE A 196 16.32 2.60 4.94
CA ILE A 196 15.79 1.30 4.52
C ILE A 196 16.70 0.20 5.07
N PRO A 197 16.18 -0.81 5.79
CA PRO A 197 17.01 -1.88 6.35
C PRO A 197 17.70 -2.71 5.27
N ALA A 198 18.85 -3.29 5.61
CA ALA A 198 19.58 -4.18 4.71
C ALA A 198 18.70 -5.37 4.27
N GLY A 199 18.77 -5.73 3.00
CA GLY A 199 18.01 -6.82 2.40
C GLY A 199 16.68 -6.39 1.77
N TYR A 200 16.22 -5.16 2.01
CA TYR A 200 15.07 -4.60 1.33
C TYR A 200 15.46 -3.91 0.03
N ALA A 201 14.59 -4.02 -0.97
CA ALA A 201 14.69 -3.24 -2.21
C ALA A 201 13.88 -1.96 -2.06
N GLU A 202 14.55 -0.81 -2.20
CA GLU A 202 13.91 0.50 -2.22
C GLU A 202 13.23 0.74 -3.57
N HIS A 203 12.03 1.32 -3.56
CA HIS A 203 11.27 1.67 -4.75
C HIS A 203 11.03 3.16 -4.89
N ILE A 204 10.82 3.84 -3.78
CA ILE A 204 10.80 5.31 -3.68
C ILE A 204 11.24 5.72 -2.27
N ASN A 205 11.94 6.83 -2.18
CA ASN A 205 12.39 7.44 -0.94
C ASN A 205 12.62 8.93 -1.22
N THR A 206 11.60 9.74 -0.94
CA THR A 206 11.59 11.16 -1.33
C THR A 206 10.61 11.96 -0.48
N GLY A 207 10.53 13.25 -0.73
CA GLY A 207 9.56 14.14 -0.13
C GLY A 207 8.92 15.05 -1.17
N THR A 208 7.87 15.76 -0.79
CA THR A 208 7.14 16.67 -1.68
C THR A 208 7.84 18.02 -1.90
N GLY A 209 8.97 18.24 -1.23
CA GLY A 209 9.97 19.24 -1.64
C GLY A 209 9.78 20.66 -1.15
N SER A 210 8.92 20.92 -0.19
CA SER A 210 8.86 22.21 0.47
C SER A 210 9.28 22.14 1.95
N SER A 211 9.89 23.16 2.48
CA SER A 211 10.37 23.20 3.87
C SER A 211 9.28 23.61 4.87
N ASN A 212 8.01 23.45 4.52
CA ASN A 212 6.88 23.91 5.31
C ASN A 212 6.16 22.73 6.01
N SER A 213 5.32 23.04 6.98
CA SER A 213 4.45 22.08 7.68
C SER A 213 3.47 21.31 6.75
N THR A 214 3.47 21.64 5.46
CA THR A 214 2.70 20.94 4.41
C THR A 214 3.47 19.84 3.74
N ASP A 215 4.74 19.59 4.08
CA ASP A 215 5.55 18.54 3.47
C ASP A 215 5.17 17.16 3.93
N LEU A 216 5.35 16.22 3.02
CA LEU A 216 5.22 14.81 3.23
C LEU A 216 6.51 14.13 2.76
N GLY A 217 7.26 13.55 3.68
CA GLY A 217 8.27 12.56 3.34
C GLY A 217 7.60 11.20 3.17
N PHE A 218 7.97 10.45 2.14
CA PHE A 218 7.38 9.14 1.88
C PHE A 218 8.36 8.16 1.25
N ALA A 219 8.21 6.89 1.62
CA ALA A 219 9.01 5.80 1.09
C ALA A 219 8.19 4.54 0.84
N SER A 220 8.62 3.73 -0.10
CA SER A 220 8.20 2.34 -0.25
C SER A 220 9.39 1.43 -0.50
N HIS A 221 9.34 0.25 0.07
CA HIS A 221 10.36 -0.78 -0.11
C HIS A 221 9.76 -2.17 0.10
N SER A 222 10.46 -3.19 -0.35
CA SER A 222 9.97 -4.55 -0.25
C SER A 222 11.07 -5.56 0.00
N ILE A 223 10.69 -6.72 0.55
CA ILE A 223 11.59 -7.86 0.75
C ILE A 223 10.92 -9.13 0.25
N ALA A 224 11.70 -9.98 -0.45
CA ALA A 224 11.24 -11.32 -0.79
C ALA A 224 11.20 -12.20 0.46
N VAL A 225 10.18 -13.05 0.57
CA VAL A 225 9.95 -13.92 1.72
C VAL A 225 9.89 -15.36 1.24
N ALA A 226 10.81 -16.19 1.72
CA ALA A 226 10.94 -17.58 1.30
C ALA A 226 10.18 -18.58 2.19
N ALA A 227 9.58 -18.14 3.31
CA ALA A 227 8.89 -19.01 4.25
C ALA A 227 7.69 -18.34 4.88
N ALA A 228 6.67 -19.13 5.22
CA ALA A 228 5.54 -18.67 6.00
C ALA A 228 5.99 -18.25 7.42
N GLY A 229 5.28 -17.30 7.99
CA GLY A 229 5.55 -16.77 9.33
C GLY A 229 5.37 -15.25 9.41
N ASN A 230 5.71 -14.67 10.53
CA ASN A 230 5.68 -13.24 10.69
C ASN A 230 6.92 -12.59 10.08
N GLN A 231 6.72 -11.66 9.18
CA GLN A 231 7.78 -10.84 8.58
C GLN A 231 7.69 -9.43 9.15
N THR A 232 8.79 -8.92 9.70
CA THR A 232 8.86 -7.54 10.16
C THR A 232 9.18 -6.61 8.99
N TYR A 233 8.33 -5.62 8.75
CA TYR A 233 8.63 -4.47 7.92
C TYR A 233 9.03 -3.32 8.83
N SER A 234 10.17 -2.69 8.59
CA SER A 234 10.64 -1.57 9.40
C SER A 234 11.32 -0.51 8.56
N THR A 235 11.26 0.72 9.03
CA THR A 235 11.98 1.86 8.48
C THR A 235 12.18 2.91 9.56
N SER A 236 13.18 3.77 9.41
CA SER A 236 13.43 4.87 10.35
C SER A 236 13.72 6.16 9.58
N TRP A 237 13.64 7.29 10.28
CA TRP A 237 13.88 8.62 9.74
C TRP A 237 14.54 9.50 10.81
N GLY A 238 15.15 10.64 10.39
CA GLY A 238 16.03 11.44 11.22
C GLY A 238 15.36 12.40 12.22
N SER A 239 14.04 12.64 12.07
CA SER A 239 13.30 13.61 12.88
C SER A 239 12.20 12.95 13.71
N LEU A 240 11.73 13.65 14.75
CA LEU A 240 10.56 13.25 15.54
C LEU A 240 9.31 13.81 14.87
N ASP A 241 8.55 12.99 14.12
CA ASP A 241 7.39 13.42 13.36
C ASP A 241 6.20 12.49 13.52
N SER A 242 5.00 13.01 13.24
CA SER A 242 3.80 12.21 13.04
C SER A 242 3.95 11.33 11.81
N TYR A 243 3.52 10.08 11.89
CA TYR A 243 3.81 9.09 10.85
C TYR A 243 2.59 8.23 10.49
N GLY A 244 2.69 7.58 9.36
CA GLY A 244 1.83 6.48 8.93
C GLY A 244 2.65 5.39 8.26
N GLY A 245 2.19 4.17 8.40
CA GLY A 245 2.77 2.99 7.78
C GLY A 245 1.73 1.97 7.38
N LEU A 246 1.96 1.28 6.28
CA LEU A 246 1.15 0.19 5.77
C LEU A 246 2.08 -0.85 5.14
N ALA A 247 1.95 -2.09 5.54
CA ALA A 247 2.69 -3.19 4.93
C ALA A 247 1.76 -4.37 4.67
N PHE A 248 2.00 -5.08 3.57
CA PHE A 248 1.15 -6.18 3.12
C PHE A 248 1.94 -7.23 2.34
N GLN A 249 1.39 -8.44 2.30
CA GLN A 249 1.93 -9.54 1.52
C GLN A 249 1.46 -9.45 0.06
N LEU A 250 2.38 -9.72 -0.87
CA LEU A 250 2.13 -10.09 -2.26
C LEU A 250 2.48 -11.56 -2.43
N LEU A 251 1.60 -12.33 -3.04
CA LEU A 251 1.78 -13.76 -3.29
C LEU A 251 2.59 -13.96 -4.58
N GLY A 252 3.43 -14.96 -4.61
CA GLY A 252 4.02 -15.48 -5.84
C GLY A 252 2.97 -16.18 -6.71
N ALA A 253 3.23 -16.26 -8.02
CA ALA A 253 2.37 -16.91 -8.99
C ALA A 253 2.93 -18.29 -9.40
#